data_c5304c47c66ca9d7e78c5d37e2ef0fd8
#
_entry.id   c5304c47c66ca9d7e78c5d37e2ef0fd8
#
_cell.length_a   1.000
_cell.length_b   1.000
_cell.length_c   1.000
_cell.angle_alpha   90.00
_cell.angle_beta   90.00
_cell.angle_gamma   90.00
#
_symmetry.space_group_name_H-M   'P 1'
#
loop_
_entity.id
_entity.type
_entity.pdbx_description
1 polymer ?
#
loop_
_entity_poly.entity_id
_entity_poly.type
_entity_poly.pdbx_seq_one_letter_code
_entity_poly.pdbx_strand_id
1 'polypeptide(L)'
;VTVVVAIDAGTTGVRAIAFDHQGLPVSSSYREFTQFFPQPGWVEHDANEIWTAIQLVLAELKTALDASGETIAAIGITDQRETIVAWDRSTGQPRHRAIVWQDRRTADYCAQLESDGALGLVRSTTGLVLDPYFSGTKAHWLFTEGGIAPDDSVAIGTIDSWLI
;
A
#
# COMPACT_ATOMS: atom_id res chain seq x y z
N VAL A 1 -22.45 10.40 19.40
CA VAL A 1 -22.88 9.80 18.11
C VAL A 1 -21.83 8.78 17.68
N THR A 2 -22.24 7.75 16.95
CA THR A 2 -21.33 6.71 16.44
C THR A 2 -20.87 7.06 15.03
N VAL A 3 -19.56 6.92 14.77
CA VAL A 3 -18.94 7.21 13.47
C VAL A 3 -18.23 6.00 12.89
N VAL A 4 -18.03 5.99 11.58
CA VAL A 4 -17.14 5.05 10.88
C VAL A 4 -15.91 5.83 10.41
N VAL A 5 -14.72 5.26 10.61
CA VAL A 5 -13.46 5.87 10.17
C VAL A 5 -12.98 5.19 8.90
N ALA A 6 -12.66 5.99 7.88
CA ALA A 6 -11.94 5.54 6.70
C ALA A 6 -10.47 5.98 6.80
N ILE A 7 -9.55 5.02 6.66
CA ILE A 7 -8.12 5.26 6.48
C ILE A 7 -7.83 5.19 4.98
N ASP A 8 -7.27 6.25 4.42
CA ASP A 8 -6.75 6.30 3.06
C ASP A 8 -5.21 6.34 3.12
N ALA A 9 -4.57 5.18 2.94
CA ALA A 9 -3.12 5.05 2.82
C ALA A 9 -2.70 5.38 1.38
N GLY A 10 -2.79 6.66 1.02
CA GLY A 10 -2.54 7.17 -0.33
C GLY A 10 -1.07 7.19 -0.73
N THR A 11 -0.77 7.68 -1.93
CA THR A 11 0.58 7.70 -2.50
C THR A 11 1.48 8.75 -1.83
N THR A 12 0.94 9.90 -1.44
CA THR A 12 1.73 11.01 -0.90
C THR A 12 1.58 11.18 0.61
N GLY A 13 0.61 10.52 1.21
CA GLY A 13 0.32 10.62 2.64
C GLY A 13 -0.87 9.77 3.04
N VAL A 14 -1.10 9.73 4.33
CA VAL A 14 -2.21 9.00 4.96
C VAL A 14 -3.25 10.00 5.44
N ARG A 15 -4.52 9.67 5.21
CA ARG A 15 -5.66 10.42 5.75
C ARG A 15 -6.57 9.49 6.54
N ALA A 16 -7.03 9.95 7.70
CA ALA A 16 -8.14 9.34 8.42
C ALA A 16 -9.33 10.30 8.43
N ILE A 17 -10.52 9.81 8.05
CA ILE A 17 -11.75 10.61 7.99
C ILE A 17 -12.82 9.87 8.78
N ALA A 18 -13.48 10.57 9.71
CA ALA A 18 -14.66 10.07 10.40
C ALA A 18 -15.94 10.53 9.68
N PHE A 19 -16.84 9.60 9.44
CA PHE A 19 -18.14 9.83 8.82
C PHE A 19 -19.26 9.52 9.80
N ASP A 20 -20.29 10.38 9.81
CA ASP A 20 -21.52 10.12 10.54
C ASP A 20 -22.42 9.09 9.84
N HIS A 21 -23.60 8.82 10.44
CA HIS A 21 -24.59 7.89 9.87
C HIS A 21 -25.25 8.38 8.56
N GLN A 22 -25.05 9.64 8.18
CA GLN A 22 -25.52 10.22 6.90
C GLN A 22 -24.42 10.14 5.82
N GLY A 23 -23.21 9.66 6.18
CA GLY A 23 -22.05 9.63 5.30
C GLY A 23 -21.36 10.98 5.14
N LEU A 24 -21.64 11.93 6.03
CA LEU A 24 -20.99 13.23 6.02
C LEU A 24 -19.71 13.20 6.85
N PRO A 25 -18.60 13.81 6.37
CA PRO A 25 -17.36 13.87 7.14
C PRO A 25 -17.54 14.83 8.34
N VAL A 26 -17.22 14.34 9.54
CA VAL A 26 -17.32 15.10 10.79
C VAL A 26 -15.96 15.53 11.33
N SER A 27 -14.90 14.78 11.02
CA SER A 27 -13.53 15.11 11.41
C SER A 27 -12.54 14.42 10.49
N SER A 28 -11.34 14.97 10.33
CA SER A 28 -10.26 14.34 9.57
C SER A 28 -8.88 14.76 10.07
N SER A 29 -7.89 13.89 9.84
CA SER A 29 -6.47 14.18 10.03
C SER A 29 -5.68 13.66 8.83
N TYR A 30 -4.56 14.32 8.49
CA TYR A 30 -3.71 14.00 7.34
C TYR A 30 -2.23 14.16 7.68
N ARG A 31 -1.38 13.23 7.20
CA ARG A 31 0.08 13.31 7.26
C ARG A 31 0.72 12.82 5.99
N GLU A 32 1.72 13.56 5.54
CA GLU A 32 2.63 13.13 4.47
C GLU A 32 3.71 12.21 5.04
N PHE A 33 4.33 11.42 4.14
CA PHE A 33 5.50 10.60 4.40
C PHE A 33 6.50 10.73 3.26
N THR A 34 7.73 10.25 3.48
CA THR A 34 8.85 10.43 2.55
C THR A 34 8.65 9.60 1.27
N GLN A 35 8.89 10.24 0.13
CA GLN A 35 8.97 9.59 -1.18
C GLN A 35 10.43 9.35 -1.51
N PHE A 36 10.81 8.12 -1.91
CA PHE A 36 12.18 7.77 -2.26
C PHE A 36 12.27 7.49 -3.77
N PHE A 37 13.29 8.07 -4.40
CA PHE A 37 13.58 7.91 -5.83
C PHE A 37 15.04 7.46 -6.01
N PRO A 38 15.37 6.18 -5.67
CA PRO A 38 16.77 5.73 -5.62
C PRO A 38 17.47 5.70 -6.97
N GLN A 39 16.71 5.52 -8.06
CA GLN A 39 17.21 5.54 -9.44
C GLN A 39 16.14 6.14 -10.37
N PRO A 40 16.49 6.55 -11.60
CA PRO A 40 15.53 7.00 -12.59
C PRO A 40 14.41 5.95 -12.82
N GLY A 41 13.15 6.38 -12.66
CA GLY A 41 11.99 5.49 -12.80
C GLY A 41 11.67 4.61 -11.59
N TRP A 42 12.48 4.63 -10.53
CA TRP A 42 12.21 3.90 -9.30
C TRP A 42 11.47 4.79 -8.31
N VAL A 43 10.45 4.23 -7.68
CA VAL A 43 9.66 4.92 -6.65
C VAL A 43 9.42 3.97 -5.49
N GLU A 44 9.83 4.38 -4.29
CA GLU A 44 9.73 3.55 -3.08
C GLU A 44 9.16 4.34 -1.91
N HIS A 45 8.49 3.62 -1.00
CA HIS A 45 8.07 4.13 0.29
C HIS A 45 8.64 3.28 1.43
N ASP A 46 8.89 3.90 2.58
CA ASP A 46 9.12 3.16 3.82
C ASP A 46 7.76 2.76 4.42
N ALA A 47 7.48 1.47 4.46
CA ALA A 47 6.23 0.97 5.00
C ALA A 47 6.07 1.32 6.50
N ASN A 48 7.18 1.37 7.29
CA ASN A 48 7.13 1.80 8.68
C ASN A 48 6.77 3.28 8.85
N GLU A 49 7.17 4.16 7.91
CA GLU A 49 6.70 5.56 7.90
C GLU A 49 5.18 5.62 7.64
N ILE A 50 4.66 4.80 6.71
CA ILE A 50 3.22 4.72 6.45
C ILE A 50 2.48 4.27 7.72
N TRP A 51 2.96 3.22 8.40
CA TRP A 51 2.39 2.74 9.65
C TRP A 51 2.39 3.81 10.74
N THR A 52 3.52 4.50 10.90
CA THR A 52 3.66 5.59 11.86
C THR A 52 2.69 6.73 11.55
N ALA A 53 2.55 7.11 10.27
CA ALA A 53 1.60 8.14 9.84
C ALA A 53 0.15 7.73 10.17
N ILE A 54 -0.23 6.45 9.93
CA ILE A 54 -1.56 5.92 10.27
C ILE A 54 -1.83 6.05 11.78
N GLN A 55 -0.88 5.61 12.61
CA GLN A 55 -1.03 5.73 14.08
C GLN A 55 -1.24 7.18 14.52
N LEU A 56 -0.49 8.12 13.94
CA LEU A 56 -0.58 9.53 14.27
C LEU A 56 -1.92 10.15 13.84
N VAL A 57 -2.37 9.91 12.60
CA VAL A 57 -3.66 10.45 12.14
C VAL A 57 -4.84 9.86 12.91
N LEU A 58 -4.77 8.58 13.30
CA LEU A 58 -5.79 7.95 14.13
C LEU A 58 -5.82 8.52 15.54
N ALA A 59 -4.65 8.76 16.15
CA ALA A 59 -4.57 9.36 17.49
C ALA A 59 -5.13 10.80 17.51
N GLU A 60 -4.80 11.60 16.50
CA GLU A 60 -5.32 12.96 16.35
C GLU A 60 -6.84 12.95 16.13
N LEU A 61 -7.32 12.08 15.20
CA LEU A 61 -8.75 11.94 14.93
C LEU A 61 -9.51 11.49 16.18
N LYS A 62 -8.98 10.49 16.90
CA LYS A 62 -9.60 10.01 18.14
C LYS A 62 -9.71 11.11 19.18
N THR A 63 -8.68 11.93 19.36
CA THR A 63 -8.72 13.07 20.29
C THR A 63 -9.84 14.05 19.94
N ALA A 64 -10.03 14.36 18.66
CA ALA A 64 -11.10 15.24 18.21
C ALA A 64 -12.50 14.63 18.44
N LEU A 65 -12.66 13.34 18.18
CA LEU A 65 -13.92 12.62 18.37
C LEU A 65 -14.29 12.49 19.86
N ASP A 66 -13.31 12.23 20.73
CA ASP A 66 -13.53 12.17 22.18
C ASP A 66 -14.01 13.53 22.72
N ALA A 67 -13.44 14.63 22.21
CA ALA A 67 -13.85 15.99 22.60
C ALA A 67 -15.28 16.34 22.18
N SER A 68 -15.79 15.75 21.09
CA SER A 68 -17.18 15.91 20.60
C SER A 68 -18.15 14.83 21.15
N GLY A 69 -17.65 13.87 21.93
CA GLY A 69 -18.47 12.80 22.52
C GLY A 69 -18.86 11.71 21.50
N GLU A 70 -18.08 11.53 20.46
CA GLU A 70 -18.30 10.56 19.40
C GLU A 70 -17.49 9.28 19.63
N THR A 71 -18.02 8.14 19.17
CA THR A 71 -17.40 6.83 19.32
C THR A 71 -17.20 6.15 17.97
N ILE A 72 -16.03 5.52 17.77
CA ILE A 72 -15.72 4.79 16.53
C ILE A 72 -16.39 3.41 16.60
N ALA A 73 -17.24 3.11 15.61
CA ALA A 73 -17.92 1.81 15.47
C ALA A 73 -17.10 0.82 14.61
N ALA A 74 -16.45 1.34 13.56
CA ALA A 74 -15.67 0.53 12.64
C ALA A 74 -14.60 1.38 11.96
N ILE A 75 -13.56 0.71 11.45
CA ILE A 75 -12.51 1.30 10.63
C ILE A 75 -12.47 0.53 9.30
N GLY A 76 -12.50 1.26 8.19
CA GLY A 76 -12.24 0.73 6.85
C GLY A 76 -10.90 1.26 6.34
N ILE A 77 -10.22 0.46 5.52
CA ILE A 77 -8.91 0.82 4.94
C ILE A 77 -9.04 0.82 3.42
N THR A 78 -8.54 1.86 2.79
CA THR A 78 -8.20 1.90 1.37
C THR A 78 -6.74 2.29 1.20
N ASP A 79 -6.12 1.93 0.08
CA ASP A 79 -4.70 2.15 -0.13
C ASP A 79 -4.35 2.58 -1.55
N GLN A 80 -3.06 2.89 -1.76
CA GLN A 80 -2.44 3.06 -3.06
C GLN A 80 -2.30 1.69 -3.75
N ARG A 81 -3.32 1.26 -4.48
CA ARG A 81 -3.38 -0.04 -5.17
C ARG A 81 -2.09 -0.35 -5.93
N GLU A 82 -1.72 -1.63 -6.06
CA GLU A 82 -0.54 -2.15 -6.76
C GLU A 82 0.82 -1.79 -6.14
N THR A 83 0.86 -0.99 -5.09
CA THR A 83 2.05 -0.82 -4.25
C THR A 83 2.21 -2.04 -3.37
N ILE A 84 3.38 -2.70 -3.43
CA ILE A 84 3.62 -3.95 -2.70
C ILE A 84 4.63 -3.80 -1.58
N VAL A 85 4.41 -4.55 -0.53
CA VAL A 85 5.33 -4.75 0.60
C VAL A 85 5.69 -6.23 0.68
N ALA A 86 6.97 -6.52 0.96
CA ALA A 86 7.40 -7.83 1.40
C ALA A 86 7.82 -7.74 2.87
N TRP A 87 7.30 -8.65 3.71
CA TRP A 87 7.56 -8.60 5.15
C TRP A 87 7.79 -9.99 5.75
N ASP A 88 8.37 -9.99 6.92
CA ASP A 88 8.52 -11.19 7.73
C ASP A 88 7.17 -11.55 8.38
N ARG A 89 6.68 -12.78 8.15
CA ARG A 89 5.38 -13.26 8.65
C ARG A 89 5.29 -13.27 10.18
N SER A 90 6.41 -13.52 10.84
CA SER A 90 6.41 -13.68 12.30
C SER A 90 6.48 -12.36 13.05
N THR A 91 7.12 -11.35 12.44
CA THR A 91 7.39 -10.06 13.08
C THR A 91 6.61 -8.89 12.48
N GLY A 92 6.07 -9.06 11.25
CA GLY A 92 5.46 -7.97 10.48
C GLY A 92 6.47 -6.99 9.88
N GLN A 93 7.78 -7.18 10.11
CA GLN A 93 8.80 -6.22 9.68
C GLN A 93 9.01 -6.26 8.17
N PRO A 94 8.94 -5.11 7.47
CA PRO A 94 9.26 -5.02 6.05
C PRO A 94 10.70 -5.47 5.78
N ARG A 95 10.89 -6.31 4.75
CA ARG A 95 12.21 -6.79 4.31
C ARG A 95 12.83 -5.96 3.19
N HIS A 96 12.03 -5.09 2.59
CA HIS A 96 12.40 -4.12 1.55
C HIS A 96 11.47 -2.92 1.65
N ARG A 97 11.88 -1.77 1.12
CA ARG A 97 10.94 -0.66 0.92
C ARG A 97 9.79 -1.09 0.02
N ALA A 98 8.59 -0.57 0.26
CA ALA A 98 7.45 -0.79 -0.61
C ALA A 98 7.77 -0.30 -2.03
N ILE A 99 7.53 -1.13 -3.05
CA ILE A 99 7.67 -0.73 -4.46
C ILE A 99 6.34 -0.14 -4.90
N VAL A 100 6.36 1.16 -5.25
CA VAL A 100 5.15 1.94 -5.53
C VAL A 100 4.59 1.60 -6.90
N TRP A 101 3.28 1.76 -7.09
CA TRP A 101 2.58 1.54 -8.36
C TRP A 101 3.15 2.36 -9.54
N GLN A 102 3.76 3.50 -9.26
CA GLN A 102 4.41 4.38 -10.25
C GLN A 102 5.80 3.88 -10.69
N ASP A 103 6.36 2.89 -9.99
CA ASP A 103 7.71 2.37 -10.23
C ASP A 103 7.78 1.67 -11.60
N ARG A 104 8.87 1.91 -12.31
CA ARG A 104 9.09 1.39 -13.67
C ARG A 104 10.25 0.40 -13.76
N ARG A 105 10.84 -0.04 -12.61
CA ARG A 105 12.02 -0.94 -12.61
C ARG A 105 11.81 -2.25 -13.36
N THR A 106 10.58 -2.73 -13.47
CA THR A 106 10.25 -4.00 -14.14
C THR A 106 9.78 -3.80 -15.59
N ALA A 107 9.96 -2.61 -16.18
CA ALA A 107 9.51 -2.33 -17.55
C ALA A 107 10.15 -3.27 -18.59
N ASP A 108 11.45 -3.50 -18.48
CA ASP A 108 12.18 -4.39 -19.41
C ASP A 108 11.70 -5.86 -19.25
N TYR A 109 11.43 -6.29 -18.02
CA TYR A 109 10.87 -7.62 -17.78
C TYR A 109 9.45 -7.75 -18.34
N CYS A 110 8.61 -6.73 -18.23
CA CYS A 110 7.30 -6.71 -18.91
C CYS A 110 7.43 -6.84 -20.42
N ALA A 111 8.36 -6.09 -21.05
CA ALA A 111 8.63 -6.16 -22.48
C ALA A 111 9.14 -7.56 -22.91
N GLN A 112 10.00 -8.18 -22.08
CA GLN A 112 10.47 -9.55 -22.32
C GLN A 112 9.30 -10.55 -22.28
N LEU A 113 8.44 -10.50 -21.26
CA LEU A 113 7.26 -11.36 -21.16
C LEU A 113 6.30 -11.19 -22.36
N GLU A 114 6.14 -9.96 -22.85
CA GLU A 114 5.33 -9.70 -24.04
C GLU A 114 5.96 -10.32 -25.30
N SER A 115 7.27 -10.17 -25.48
CA SER A 115 8.04 -10.80 -26.58
C SER A 115 7.95 -12.32 -26.54
N ASP A 116 7.92 -12.92 -25.35
CA ASP A 116 7.79 -14.36 -25.13
C ASP A 116 6.34 -14.87 -25.33
N GLY A 117 5.39 -13.96 -25.66
CA GLY A 117 4.00 -14.30 -25.97
C GLY A 117 3.09 -14.47 -24.74
N ALA A 118 3.54 -14.08 -23.54
CA ALA A 118 2.77 -14.25 -22.29
C ALA A 118 1.51 -13.35 -22.22
N LEU A 119 1.41 -12.29 -23.01
CA LEU A 119 0.30 -11.33 -22.95
C LEU A 119 -1.07 -11.99 -23.12
N GLY A 120 -1.19 -12.98 -24.03
CA GLY A 120 -2.45 -13.69 -24.26
C GLY A 120 -2.94 -14.44 -23.03
N LEU A 121 -2.02 -15.13 -22.32
CA LEU A 121 -2.32 -15.82 -21.07
C LEU A 121 -2.71 -14.85 -19.96
N VAL A 122 -1.94 -13.78 -19.79
CA VAL A 122 -2.22 -12.75 -18.76
C VAL A 122 -3.62 -12.17 -18.97
N ARG A 123 -3.96 -11.74 -20.19
CA ARG A 123 -5.27 -11.17 -20.51
C ARG A 123 -6.42 -12.15 -20.26
N SER A 124 -6.28 -13.38 -20.68
CA SER A 124 -7.35 -14.39 -20.55
C SER A 124 -7.59 -14.78 -19.10
N THR A 125 -6.54 -14.74 -18.25
CA THR A 125 -6.61 -15.17 -16.85
C THR A 125 -7.04 -14.03 -15.92
N THR A 126 -6.55 -12.81 -16.17
CA THR A 126 -6.67 -11.68 -15.22
C THR A 126 -7.47 -10.50 -15.75
N GLY A 127 -7.67 -10.40 -17.07
CA GLY A 127 -8.20 -9.21 -17.74
C GLY A 127 -7.19 -8.05 -17.85
N LEU A 128 -5.96 -8.21 -17.33
CA LEU A 128 -4.94 -7.17 -17.27
C LEU A 128 -3.97 -7.24 -18.45
N VAL A 129 -3.07 -6.28 -18.51
CA VAL A 129 -1.95 -6.22 -19.47
C VAL A 129 -0.62 -6.43 -18.74
N LEU A 130 0.47 -6.61 -19.49
CA LEU A 130 1.83 -6.62 -18.97
C LEU A 130 2.30 -5.17 -18.82
N ASP A 131 2.31 -4.67 -17.59
CA ASP A 131 2.80 -3.32 -17.25
C ASP A 131 3.44 -3.32 -15.86
N PRO A 132 4.53 -2.59 -15.64
CA PRO A 132 5.17 -2.42 -14.32
C PRO A 132 4.25 -1.86 -13.24
N TYR A 133 3.14 -1.24 -13.62
CA TYR A 133 2.10 -0.80 -12.70
C TYR A 133 1.62 -1.94 -11.80
N PHE A 134 1.42 -3.14 -12.35
CA PHE A 134 0.85 -4.28 -11.63
C PHE A 134 1.86 -4.96 -10.69
N SER A 135 1.35 -5.57 -9.63
CA SER A 135 2.13 -6.12 -8.52
C SER A 135 3.00 -7.33 -8.90
N GLY A 136 2.58 -8.13 -9.89
CA GLY A 136 3.21 -9.43 -10.19
C GLY A 136 4.68 -9.34 -10.56
N THR A 137 5.05 -8.42 -11.46
CA THR A 137 6.45 -8.25 -11.89
C THR A 137 7.32 -7.63 -10.79
N LYS A 138 6.74 -6.75 -9.95
CA LYS A 138 7.44 -6.21 -8.76
C LYS A 138 7.72 -7.30 -7.72
N ALA A 139 6.78 -8.23 -7.51
CA ALA A 139 7.00 -9.37 -6.64
C ALA A 139 8.11 -10.29 -7.19
N HIS A 140 8.11 -10.56 -8.50
CA HIS A 140 9.21 -11.30 -9.14
C HIS A 140 10.55 -10.61 -8.90
N TRP A 141 10.64 -9.31 -9.14
CA TRP A 141 11.85 -8.53 -8.94
C TRP A 141 12.39 -8.61 -7.50
N LEU A 142 11.52 -8.56 -6.50
CA LEU A 142 11.92 -8.68 -5.09
C LEU A 142 12.66 -9.99 -4.80
N PHE A 143 12.27 -11.08 -5.45
CA PHE A 143 12.91 -12.39 -5.27
C PHE A 143 14.16 -12.61 -6.16
N THR A 144 14.27 -11.92 -7.29
CA THR A 144 15.38 -12.13 -8.23
C THR A 144 16.50 -11.11 -8.06
N GLU A 145 16.16 -9.85 -7.80
CA GLU A 145 17.09 -8.72 -7.74
C GLU A 145 16.99 -7.94 -6.42
N GLY A 146 15.83 -7.98 -5.76
CA GLY A 146 15.54 -7.26 -4.52
C GLY A 146 16.17 -7.89 -3.26
N GLY A 147 16.90 -9.00 -3.41
CA GLY A 147 17.65 -9.65 -2.33
C GLY A 147 16.79 -10.38 -1.29
N ILE A 148 15.52 -10.66 -1.60
CA ILE A 148 14.62 -11.41 -0.72
C ILE A 148 14.64 -12.90 -1.12
N ALA A 149 15.03 -13.77 -0.19
CA ALA A 149 14.92 -15.20 -0.41
C ALA A 149 13.43 -15.63 -0.42
N PRO A 150 12.98 -16.41 -1.43
CA PRO A 150 11.62 -16.94 -1.47
C PRO A 150 11.48 -18.14 -0.51
N ASP A 151 11.12 -17.86 0.72
CA ASP A 151 10.89 -18.88 1.74
C ASP A 151 9.57 -18.66 2.50
N ASP A 152 9.16 -19.64 3.31
CA ASP A 152 7.88 -19.61 4.05
C ASP A 152 7.78 -18.48 5.08
N SER A 153 8.91 -17.84 5.44
CA SER A 153 8.93 -16.72 6.38
C SER A 153 8.53 -15.38 5.73
N VAL A 154 8.47 -15.32 4.39
CA VAL A 154 8.10 -14.11 3.65
C VAL A 154 6.61 -14.08 3.35
N ALA A 155 6.00 -12.93 3.57
CA ALA A 155 4.71 -12.57 3.00
C ALA A 155 4.90 -11.41 2.01
N ILE A 156 4.09 -11.39 0.95
CA ILE A 156 3.99 -10.27 0.01
C ILE A 156 2.52 -9.91 -0.15
N GLY A 157 2.21 -8.63 -0.18
CA GLY A 157 0.87 -8.12 -0.43
C GLY A 157 0.88 -6.63 -0.71
N THR A 158 -0.30 -6.09 -0.93
CA THR A 158 -0.53 -4.64 -1.01
C THR A 158 -0.48 -4.00 0.38
N ILE A 159 -0.47 -2.69 0.43
CA ILE A 159 -0.34 -1.93 1.70
C ILE A 159 -1.41 -2.34 2.71
N ASP A 160 -2.67 -2.48 2.29
CA ASP A 160 -3.78 -2.93 3.15
C ASP A 160 -3.53 -4.30 3.78
N SER A 161 -3.02 -5.25 2.97
CA SER A 161 -2.71 -6.61 3.44
C SER A 161 -1.61 -6.63 4.50
N TRP A 162 -0.66 -5.71 4.42
CA TRP A 162 0.40 -5.57 5.40
C TRP A 162 -0.07 -4.84 6.68
N LEU A 163 -1.03 -3.90 6.55
CA LEU A 163 -1.57 -3.13 7.66
C LEU A 163 -2.51 -3.94 8.59
N ILE A 164 -3.14 -5.01 8.08
CA ILE A 164 -4.08 -5.87 8.81
C ILE A 164 -3.35 -7.02 9.51
#